data_98be9514fd6c8fdb7afd7783575ccb80
#
_entry.id   98be9514fd6c8fdb7afd7783575ccb80
#
_cell.length_a   1.000
_cell.length_b   1.000
_cell.length_c   1.000
_cell.angle_alpha   90.00
_cell.angle_beta   90.00
_cell.angle_gamma   90.00
#
_symmetry.space_group_name_H-M   'P 1'
#
loop_
_entity.id
_entity.type
_entity.pdbx_description
1 polymer ?
#
loop_
_entity_poly.entity_id
_entity_poly.type
_entity_poly.pdbx_seq_one_letter_code
_entity_poly.pdbx_strand_id
1 'polypeptide(L)'
;MNKEIIQQIINEVYPKIVNHYGAYNGYEIPTVEVHTNIFARISGIDEMEGDSCPSGQFCKDENKIFIYFPFITSKVDLIKSLLHEYRHYLQPCNAVSFYYDLGFTYENNPMELEAISEEQNYKLFE
;
A
#
# COMPACT_ATOMS: atom_id res chain seq x y z
N MET A 1 -12.14 -9.29 -7.24
CA MET A 1 -11.99 -10.16 -6.06
C MET A 1 -12.78 -9.55 -4.92
N ASN A 2 -13.37 -10.35 -4.06
CA ASN A 2 -14.11 -9.81 -2.93
C ASN A 2 -13.21 -9.55 -1.72
N LYS A 3 -13.75 -8.83 -0.75
CA LYS A 3 -13.01 -8.42 0.46
C LYS A 3 -12.45 -9.61 1.24
N GLU A 4 -13.21 -10.71 1.34
CA GLU A 4 -12.80 -11.88 2.11
C GLU A 4 -11.60 -12.59 1.47
N ILE A 5 -11.62 -12.75 0.16
CA ILE A 5 -10.51 -13.35 -0.59
C ILE A 5 -9.27 -12.48 -0.46
N ILE A 6 -9.42 -11.16 -0.61
CA ILE A 6 -8.33 -10.20 -0.45
C ILE A 6 -7.72 -10.33 0.95
N GLN A 7 -8.56 -10.40 1.99
CA GLN A 7 -8.07 -10.53 3.37
C GLN A 7 -7.32 -11.85 3.57
N GLN A 8 -7.78 -12.94 2.99
CA GLN A 8 -7.10 -14.24 3.08
C GLN A 8 -5.72 -14.18 2.43
N ILE A 9 -5.62 -13.57 1.26
CA ILE A 9 -4.33 -13.42 0.57
C ILE A 9 -3.38 -12.53 1.38
N ILE A 10 -3.88 -11.44 1.96
CA ILE A 10 -3.06 -10.57 2.81
C ILE A 10 -2.52 -11.36 4.00
N ASN A 11 -3.36 -12.16 4.65
CA ASN A 11 -2.96 -12.95 5.81
C ASN A 11 -1.87 -13.97 5.45
N GLU A 12 -1.84 -14.45 4.21
CA GLU A 12 -0.82 -15.37 3.73
C GLU A 12 0.46 -14.65 3.30
N VAL A 13 0.32 -13.56 2.54
CA VAL A 13 1.42 -12.89 1.85
C VAL A 13 2.12 -11.84 2.72
N TYR A 14 1.38 -11.05 3.46
CA TYR A 14 1.95 -9.92 4.20
C TYR A 14 3.00 -10.34 5.23
N PRO A 15 2.81 -11.43 6.01
CA PRO A 15 3.87 -11.90 6.89
C PRO A 15 5.17 -12.25 6.18
N LYS A 16 5.09 -12.74 4.94
CA LYS A 16 6.28 -13.04 4.13
C LYS A 16 7.01 -11.76 3.74
N ILE A 17 6.27 -10.71 3.40
CA ILE A 17 6.83 -9.40 3.06
C ILE A 17 7.54 -8.82 4.28
N VAL A 18 6.88 -8.82 5.42
CA VAL A 18 7.45 -8.33 6.69
C VAL A 18 8.72 -9.08 7.04
N ASN A 19 8.71 -10.40 6.90
CA ASN A 19 9.87 -11.22 7.22
C ASN A 19 11.04 -10.95 6.27
N HIS A 20 10.77 -10.68 5.01
CA HIS A 20 11.79 -10.41 4.00
C HIS A 20 12.46 -9.05 4.18
N TYR A 21 11.67 -8.00 4.39
CA TYR A 21 12.18 -6.63 4.45
C TYR A 21 12.47 -6.14 5.88
N GLY A 22 11.79 -6.70 6.87
CA GLY A 22 11.94 -6.30 8.25
C GLY A 22 11.25 -4.98 8.59
N ALA A 23 11.48 -4.51 9.81
CA ALA A 23 10.91 -3.25 10.29
C ALA A 23 11.83 -2.08 9.96
N TYR A 24 11.23 -0.90 9.74
CA TYR A 24 11.99 0.34 9.67
C TYR A 24 12.48 0.68 11.08
N ASN A 25 13.72 1.08 11.17
CA ASN A 25 14.41 1.30 12.46
C ASN A 25 13.64 2.22 13.40
N GLY A 26 13.19 1.69 14.52
CA GLY A 26 12.45 2.43 15.53
C GLY A 26 10.95 2.55 15.31
N TYR A 27 10.41 1.98 14.24
CA TYR A 27 8.98 2.04 13.91
C TYR A 27 8.34 0.65 13.88
N GLU A 28 7.12 0.57 14.40
CA GLU A 28 6.36 -0.67 14.36
C GLU A 28 5.99 -1.06 12.93
N ILE A 29 5.78 -2.36 12.71
CA ILE A 29 5.27 -2.88 11.44
C ILE A 29 3.85 -2.34 11.23
N PRO A 30 3.54 -1.73 10.07
CA PRO A 30 2.19 -1.24 9.82
C PRO A 30 1.18 -2.38 9.75
N THR A 31 -0.03 -2.11 10.20
CA THR A 31 -1.16 -3.04 10.01
C THR A 31 -1.80 -2.78 8.65
N VAL A 32 -2.41 -3.82 8.08
CA VAL A 32 -3.11 -3.71 6.80
C VAL A 32 -4.61 -3.73 7.04
N GLU A 33 -5.32 -2.73 6.49
CA GLU A 33 -6.78 -2.66 6.55
C GLU A 33 -7.35 -2.66 5.14
N VAL A 34 -8.48 -3.32 4.96
CA VAL A 34 -9.15 -3.44 3.67
C VAL A 34 -10.43 -2.60 3.68
N HIS A 35 -10.57 -1.72 2.72
CA HIS A 35 -11.71 -0.81 2.60
C HIS A 35 -12.23 -0.78 1.17
N THR A 36 -13.43 -0.23 0.96
CA THR A 36 -14.03 -0.08 -0.37
C THR A 36 -13.34 1.02 -1.17
N ASN A 37 -13.17 2.19 -0.57
CA ASN A 37 -12.47 3.34 -1.16
C ASN A 37 -12.09 4.33 -0.06
N ILE A 38 -11.41 5.41 -0.46
CA ILE A 38 -10.96 6.43 0.49
C ILE A 38 -12.15 7.07 1.21
N PHE A 39 -13.23 7.38 0.49
CA PHE A 39 -14.41 7.98 1.08
C PHE A 39 -15.05 7.07 2.15
N ALA A 40 -15.23 5.79 1.82
CA ALA A 40 -15.78 4.81 2.77
C ALA A 40 -14.91 4.68 4.02
N ARG A 41 -13.60 4.69 3.85
CA ARG A 41 -12.65 4.61 4.96
C ARG A 41 -12.78 5.81 5.90
N ILE A 42 -12.90 7.02 5.35
CA ILE A 42 -12.94 8.25 6.13
C ILE A 42 -14.32 8.46 6.76
N SER A 43 -15.40 8.23 5.99
CA SER A 43 -16.77 8.50 6.43
C SER A 43 -17.41 7.37 7.23
N GLY A 44 -16.88 6.15 7.10
CA GLY A 44 -17.50 4.96 7.70
C GLY A 44 -18.71 4.45 6.93
N ILE A 45 -19.04 5.03 5.79
CA ILE A 45 -20.15 4.61 4.92
C ILE A 45 -19.57 3.80 3.78
N ASP A 46 -19.97 2.53 3.67
CA ASP A 46 -19.43 1.60 2.68
C ASP A 46 -20.12 1.80 1.32
N GLU A 47 -19.80 2.90 0.65
CA GLU A 47 -20.32 3.22 -0.68
C GLU A 47 -19.26 2.92 -1.75
N MET A 48 -19.73 2.43 -2.90
CA MET A 48 -18.88 2.03 -4.01
C MET A 48 -18.64 3.15 -5.03
N GLU A 49 -18.91 4.39 -4.67
CA GLU A 49 -18.75 5.53 -5.58
C GLU A 49 -17.38 6.16 -5.44
N GLY A 50 -16.72 6.39 -6.56
CA GLY A 50 -15.44 7.07 -6.63
C GLY A 50 -14.60 6.52 -7.78
N ASP A 51 -14.39 7.36 -8.80
CA ASP A 51 -13.74 6.96 -10.04
C ASP A 51 -12.21 6.99 -9.98
N SER A 52 -11.64 7.58 -8.94
CA SER A 52 -10.18 7.67 -8.84
C SER A 52 -9.71 7.38 -7.43
N CYS A 53 -9.67 6.10 -7.11
CA CYS A 53 -9.08 5.63 -5.86
C CYS A 53 -7.89 4.74 -6.19
N PRO A 54 -6.74 4.89 -5.54
CA PRO A 54 -5.63 3.97 -5.73
C PRO A 54 -6.00 2.58 -5.21
N SER A 55 -5.27 1.56 -5.65
CA SER A 55 -5.46 0.21 -5.13
C SER A 55 -4.94 0.06 -3.70
N GLY A 56 -4.01 0.90 -3.29
CA GLY A 56 -3.46 0.92 -1.95
C GLY A 56 -2.93 2.28 -1.54
N GLN A 57 -2.69 2.43 -0.25
CA GLN A 57 -2.20 3.68 0.33
C GLN A 57 -1.47 3.39 1.64
N PHE A 58 -0.35 4.05 1.88
CA PHE A 58 0.30 4.01 3.19
C PHE A 58 0.04 5.32 3.93
N CYS A 59 -0.50 5.22 5.13
CA CYS A 59 -0.72 6.37 6.00
C CYS A 59 0.31 6.35 7.13
N LYS A 60 1.21 7.30 7.11
CA LYS A 60 2.30 7.37 8.08
C LYS A 60 1.80 7.72 9.47
N ASP A 61 0.87 8.65 9.57
CA ASP A 61 0.36 9.11 10.86
C ASP A 61 -0.32 8.00 11.64
N GLU A 62 -1.02 7.10 10.97
CA GLU A 62 -1.68 5.97 11.58
C GLU A 62 -0.82 4.70 11.55
N ASN A 63 0.27 4.70 10.79
CA ASN A 63 1.12 3.54 10.54
C ASN A 63 0.31 2.36 10.02
N LYS A 64 -0.45 2.60 8.95
CA LYS A 64 -1.33 1.61 8.33
C LYS A 64 -1.18 1.60 6.83
N ILE A 65 -1.30 0.41 6.25
CA ILE A 65 -1.46 0.22 4.82
C ILE A 65 -2.94 -0.04 4.56
N PHE A 66 -3.53 0.76 3.66
CA PHE A 66 -4.91 0.58 3.24
C PHE A 66 -4.94 -0.08 1.88
N ILE A 67 -5.76 -1.11 1.73
CA ILE A 67 -6.02 -1.78 0.45
C ILE A 67 -7.47 -1.54 0.09
N TYR A 68 -7.72 -1.04 -1.10
CA TYR A 68 -9.06 -0.74 -1.61
C TYR A 68 -9.47 -1.87 -2.55
N PHE A 69 -10.21 -2.85 -2.02
CA PHE A 69 -10.39 -4.14 -2.66
C PHE A 69 -11.04 -4.10 -4.05
N PRO A 70 -11.98 -3.17 -4.36
CA PRO A 70 -12.57 -3.14 -5.70
C PRO A 70 -11.56 -2.81 -6.81
N PHE A 71 -10.43 -2.20 -6.45
CA PHE A 71 -9.40 -1.77 -7.40
C PHE A 71 -8.27 -2.79 -7.53
N ILE A 72 -8.40 -3.93 -6.86
CA ILE A 72 -7.45 -5.05 -6.96
C ILE A 72 -7.99 -6.03 -7.99
N THR A 73 -7.22 -6.31 -9.03
CA THR A 73 -7.66 -7.14 -10.16
C THR A 73 -7.20 -8.59 -10.09
N SER A 74 -6.14 -8.87 -9.32
CA SER A 74 -5.56 -10.22 -9.22
C SER A 74 -4.71 -10.36 -7.96
N LYS A 75 -4.29 -11.58 -7.65
CA LYS A 75 -3.35 -11.84 -6.56
C LYS A 75 -2.03 -11.10 -6.79
N VAL A 76 -1.52 -11.12 -8.03
CA VAL A 76 -0.28 -10.41 -8.39
C VAL A 76 -0.43 -8.91 -8.15
N ASP A 77 -1.55 -8.34 -8.56
CA ASP A 77 -1.84 -6.92 -8.37
C ASP A 77 -1.86 -6.58 -6.88
N LEU A 78 -2.46 -7.43 -6.06
CA LEU A 78 -2.49 -7.24 -4.60
C LEU A 78 -1.08 -7.29 -4.01
N ILE A 79 -0.27 -8.26 -4.41
CA ILE A 79 1.12 -8.37 -3.92
C ILE A 79 1.91 -7.12 -4.30
N LYS A 80 1.77 -6.66 -5.54
CA LYS A 80 2.44 -5.42 -5.99
C LYS A 80 2.01 -4.22 -5.17
N SER A 81 0.72 -4.09 -4.89
CA SER A 81 0.20 -3.00 -4.06
C SER A 81 0.76 -3.05 -2.64
N LEU A 82 0.81 -4.22 -2.03
CA LEU A 82 1.40 -4.39 -0.70
C LEU A 82 2.88 -4.03 -0.69
N LEU A 83 3.64 -4.47 -1.70
CA LEU A 83 5.06 -4.14 -1.82
C LEU A 83 5.29 -2.64 -1.98
N HIS A 84 4.47 -1.99 -2.81
CA HIS A 84 4.54 -0.55 -3.04
C HIS A 84 4.34 0.23 -1.74
N GLU A 85 3.29 -0.08 -1.00
CA GLU A 85 2.98 0.63 0.24
C GLU A 85 3.96 0.27 1.36
N TYR A 86 4.43 -0.98 1.42
CA TYR A 86 5.43 -1.37 2.40
C TYR A 86 6.77 -0.66 2.14
N ARG A 87 7.13 -0.43 0.87
CA ARG A 87 8.33 0.35 0.55
C ARG A 87 8.21 1.78 1.07
N HIS A 88 7.03 2.41 0.97
CA HIS A 88 6.82 3.74 1.56
C HIS A 88 7.04 3.72 3.08
N TYR A 89 6.62 2.66 3.75
CA TYR A 89 6.90 2.49 5.17
C TYR A 89 8.41 2.47 5.46
N LEU A 90 9.20 1.84 4.59
CA LEU A 90 10.65 1.73 4.75
C LEU A 90 11.42 2.99 4.35
N GLN A 91 10.77 3.97 3.75
CA GLN A 91 11.41 5.22 3.32
C GLN A 91 11.55 6.21 4.48
N PRO A 92 12.53 7.15 4.39
CA PRO A 92 12.69 8.17 5.41
C PRO A 92 11.42 8.99 5.63
N CYS A 93 11.24 9.45 6.86
CA CYS A 93 10.11 10.26 7.27
C CYS A 93 9.91 11.46 6.34
N ASN A 94 8.69 11.63 5.82
CA ASN A 94 8.33 12.77 4.96
C ASN A 94 9.07 12.85 3.62
N ALA A 95 9.81 11.81 3.21
CA ALA A 95 10.55 11.85 1.95
C ALA A 95 9.63 12.00 0.75
N VAL A 96 8.51 11.29 0.72
CA VAL A 96 7.52 11.40 -0.37
C VAL A 96 6.97 12.83 -0.45
N SER A 97 6.53 13.37 0.67
CA SER A 97 5.98 14.73 0.76
C SER A 97 7.03 15.78 0.38
N PHE A 98 8.26 15.58 0.81
CA PHE A 98 9.38 16.49 0.50
C PHE A 98 9.54 16.67 -1.02
N TYR A 99 9.55 15.57 -1.76
CA TYR A 99 9.69 15.65 -3.21
C TYR A 99 8.44 16.25 -3.89
N TYR A 100 7.24 15.95 -3.41
CA TYR A 100 6.03 16.60 -3.92
C TYR A 100 6.07 18.12 -3.69
N ASP A 101 6.53 18.56 -2.52
CA ASP A 101 6.65 19.98 -2.19
C ASP A 101 7.68 20.69 -3.10
N LEU A 102 8.68 19.97 -3.60
CA LEU A 102 9.65 20.49 -4.55
C LEU A 102 9.11 20.57 -5.99
N GLY A 103 7.89 20.08 -6.24
CA GLY A 103 7.29 20.11 -7.56
C GLY A 103 7.36 18.80 -8.34
N PHE A 104 7.91 17.73 -7.76
CA PHE A 104 7.88 16.42 -8.42
C PHE A 104 6.45 15.90 -8.50
N THR A 105 6.16 15.17 -9.59
CA THR A 105 4.86 14.51 -9.78
C THR A 105 4.96 13.05 -9.37
N TYR A 106 3.82 12.35 -9.33
CA TYR A 106 3.81 10.91 -9.08
C TYR A 106 4.74 10.16 -10.03
N GLU A 107 4.79 10.58 -11.29
CA GLU A 107 5.56 9.90 -12.33
C GLU A 107 7.08 10.05 -12.19
N ASN A 108 7.55 11.09 -11.51
CA ASN A 108 8.99 11.36 -11.39
C ASN A 108 9.47 11.52 -9.94
N ASN A 109 8.60 11.41 -8.94
CA ASN A 109 9.02 11.45 -7.54
C ASN A 109 9.93 10.25 -7.25
N PRO A 110 11.19 10.47 -6.83
CA PRO A 110 12.12 9.36 -6.57
C PRO A 110 11.61 8.30 -5.60
N MET A 111 10.82 8.69 -4.61
CA MET A 111 10.27 7.77 -3.62
C MET A 111 9.17 6.89 -4.24
N GLU A 112 8.36 7.46 -5.13
CA GLU A 112 7.36 6.69 -5.87
C GLU A 112 8.01 5.74 -6.87
N LEU A 113 9.06 6.19 -7.56
CA LEU A 113 9.81 5.33 -8.48
C LEU A 113 10.46 4.16 -7.77
N GLU A 114 10.99 4.37 -6.57
CA GLU A 114 11.54 3.30 -5.76
C GLU A 114 10.45 2.30 -5.36
N ALA A 115 9.28 2.79 -4.95
CA ALA A 115 8.16 1.92 -4.58
C ALA A 115 7.64 1.12 -5.79
N ILE A 116 7.57 1.74 -6.97
CA ILE A 116 7.20 1.05 -8.21
C ILE A 116 8.24 -0.03 -8.56
N SER A 117 9.51 0.28 -8.41
CA SER A 117 10.59 -0.70 -8.64
C SER A 117 10.45 -1.92 -7.74
N GLU A 118 10.04 -1.72 -6.49
CA GLU A 118 9.86 -2.81 -5.53
C GLU A 118 8.76 -3.80 -5.95
N GLU A 119 7.77 -3.34 -6.73
CA GLU A 119 6.69 -4.20 -7.23
C GLU A 119 7.21 -5.36 -8.08
N GLN A 120 8.39 -5.23 -8.68
CA GLN A 120 8.98 -6.28 -9.51
C GLN A 120 9.35 -7.54 -8.70
N ASN A 121 9.44 -7.44 -7.39
CA ASN A 121 9.76 -8.55 -6.51
C ASN A 121 8.54 -9.41 -6.14
N TYR A 122 7.40 -9.18 -6.77
CA TYR A 122 6.14 -9.87 -6.43
C TYR A 122 6.27 -11.40 -6.47
N LYS A 123 7.12 -11.94 -7.35
CA LYS A 123 7.30 -13.39 -7.50
C LYS A 123 7.85 -14.06 -6.24
N LEU A 124 8.55 -13.32 -5.40
CA LEU A 124 9.09 -13.85 -4.15
C LEU A 124 7.98 -14.20 -3.14
N PHE A 125 6.79 -13.69 -3.35
CA PHE A 125 5.70 -13.77 -2.37
C PHE A 125 4.44 -14.46 -2.91
N GLU A 126 4.47 -14.94 -4.12
CA GLU A 126 3.36 -15.69 -4.72
C GLU A 126 3.02 -16.98 -3.95
#